data_0714b1720035ce2bc708c359ef1d51d7
#
_entry.id   0714b1720035ce2bc708c359ef1d51d7
#
_cell.length_a   1.000
_cell.length_b   1.000
_cell.length_c   1.000
_cell.angle_alpha   90.00
_cell.angle_beta   90.00
_cell.angle_gamma   90.00
#
_symmetry.space_group_name_H-M   'P 1'
#
loop_
_entity.id
_entity.type
_entity.pdbx_description
1 polymer ?
#
loop_
_entity_poly.entity_id
_entity_poly.type
_entity_poly.pdbx_seq_one_letter_code
_entity_poly.pdbx_strand_id
1 'polypeptide(L)'
;MENFKAFRVHTVDERPVCKFEQLSLDDIDDGPVLIRVAYSAITYKDAMAARGVGKNVRTDRPCVTGVDLSGTVIRSADPRFKEGDRVAVTNYQLGTYHDGAYADYARVPAEWVVPLPDTLSLFEAMVLGTSGLTAALAIDRLQQAGVRPEHGPIAISGASGGVGSLAINMLAKLGHEVVAISGKPEQSGYLREIGASKILSRDDFMR
;
A
#
# COMPACT_ATOMS: atom_id res chain seq x y z
N MET A 1 0.98 -28.57 2.83
CA MET A 1 -0.09 -27.54 2.94
C MET A 1 -0.96 -27.70 1.70
N GLU A 2 -2.27 -27.53 1.81
CA GLU A 2 -3.18 -27.62 0.66
C GLU A 2 -2.89 -26.52 -0.36
N ASN A 3 -3.30 -26.73 -1.62
CA ASN A 3 -3.20 -25.70 -2.65
C ASN A 3 -4.06 -24.50 -2.26
N PHE A 4 -3.62 -23.32 -2.62
CA PHE A 4 -4.29 -22.05 -2.32
C PHE A 4 -4.47 -21.20 -3.58
N LYS A 5 -5.47 -20.33 -3.54
CA LYS A 5 -5.81 -19.44 -4.66
C LYS A 5 -4.88 -18.25 -4.71
N ALA A 6 -4.42 -17.90 -5.91
CA ALA A 6 -3.61 -16.71 -6.18
C ALA A 6 -4.00 -16.03 -7.50
N PHE A 7 -3.81 -14.72 -7.57
CA PHE A 7 -3.89 -13.95 -8.80
C PHE A 7 -2.48 -13.70 -9.32
N ARG A 8 -2.18 -14.23 -10.52
CA ARG A 8 -0.85 -14.13 -11.14
C ARG A 8 -0.89 -13.35 -12.44
N VAL A 9 0.18 -12.64 -12.69
CA VAL A 9 0.48 -12.02 -13.99
C VAL A 9 1.55 -12.85 -14.69
N HIS A 10 1.23 -13.31 -15.88
CA HIS A 10 2.12 -14.01 -16.80
C HIS A 10 2.54 -13.06 -17.91
N THR A 11 3.69 -13.31 -18.51
CA THR A 11 4.10 -12.67 -19.78
C THR A 11 3.95 -13.70 -20.90
N VAL A 12 3.04 -13.46 -21.83
CA VAL A 12 2.80 -14.30 -23.01
C VAL A 12 2.90 -13.40 -24.24
N ASP A 13 3.80 -13.72 -25.15
CA ASP A 13 4.07 -12.92 -26.35
C ASP A 13 4.27 -11.42 -26.01
N GLU A 14 5.11 -11.16 -25.01
CA GLU A 14 5.44 -9.83 -24.49
C GLU A 14 4.24 -9.06 -23.87
N ARG A 15 3.11 -9.72 -23.65
CA ARG A 15 1.90 -9.12 -23.08
C ARG A 15 1.56 -9.70 -21.73
N PRO A 16 1.06 -8.90 -20.79
CA PRO A 16 0.59 -9.39 -19.51
C PRO A 16 -0.73 -10.16 -19.67
N VAL A 17 -0.78 -11.34 -19.09
CA VAL A 17 -1.98 -12.18 -19.00
C VAL A 17 -2.25 -12.48 -17.53
N CYS A 18 -3.36 -11.98 -17.02
CA CYS A 18 -3.76 -12.14 -15.62
C CYS A 18 -4.65 -13.40 -15.46
N LYS A 19 -4.34 -14.22 -14.45
CA LYS A 19 -5.11 -15.44 -14.15
C LYS A 19 -5.24 -15.66 -12.65
N PHE A 20 -6.36 -16.28 -12.26
CA PHE A 20 -6.48 -16.95 -10.97
C PHE A 20 -6.01 -18.39 -11.11
N GLU A 21 -5.13 -18.83 -10.22
CA GLU A 21 -4.53 -20.16 -10.25
C GLU A 21 -4.54 -20.79 -8.85
N GLN A 22 -4.47 -22.13 -8.81
CA GLN A 22 -4.22 -22.87 -7.58
C GLN A 22 -2.72 -23.13 -7.48
N LEU A 23 -2.10 -22.68 -6.41
CA LEU A 23 -0.68 -22.76 -6.16
C LEU A 23 -0.39 -23.54 -4.88
N SER A 24 0.80 -24.09 -4.81
CA SER A 24 1.41 -24.58 -3.57
C SER A 24 2.48 -23.61 -3.07
N LEU A 25 3.05 -23.86 -1.90
CA LEU A 25 4.17 -23.04 -1.40
C LEU A 25 5.43 -23.16 -2.26
N ASP A 26 5.57 -24.24 -3.02
CA ASP A 26 6.73 -24.44 -3.90
C ASP A 26 6.63 -23.64 -5.21
N ASP A 27 5.44 -23.12 -5.51
CA ASP A 27 5.18 -22.28 -6.71
C ASP A 27 5.42 -20.79 -6.49
N ILE A 28 5.67 -20.37 -5.26
CA ILE A 28 5.93 -18.95 -4.90
C ILE A 28 7.35 -18.75 -4.38
N ASP A 29 7.82 -17.49 -4.44
CA ASP A 29 9.16 -17.12 -3.98
C ASP A 29 9.40 -17.56 -2.54
N ASP A 30 10.67 -17.86 -2.24
CA ASP A 30 11.08 -18.25 -0.89
C ASP A 30 11.25 -17.05 0.05
N GLY A 31 11.13 -17.33 1.34
CA GLY A 31 11.32 -16.36 2.40
C GLY A 31 11.19 -16.98 3.78
N PRO A 32 11.93 -16.47 4.78
CA PRO A 32 11.96 -17.03 6.13
C PRO A 32 10.63 -16.87 6.88
N VAL A 33 9.77 -15.93 6.50
CA VAL A 33 8.50 -15.67 7.17
C VAL A 33 7.33 -16.06 6.26
N LEU A 34 6.56 -17.08 6.66
CA LEU A 34 5.33 -17.50 6.01
C LEU A 34 4.15 -16.81 6.69
N ILE A 35 3.39 -16.05 5.91
CA ILE A 35 2.24 -15.29 6.36
C ILE A 35 0.97 -15.82 5.69
N ARG A 36 -0.08 -16.07 6.48
CA ARG A 36 -1.44 -16.20 5.97
C ARG A 36 -2.00 -14.81 5.77
N VAL A 37 -2.25 -14.44 4.53
CA VAL A 37 -2.76 -13.12 4.15
C VAL A 37 -4.23 -13.01 4.54
N ALA A 38 -4.56 -11.98 5.30
CA ALA A 38 -5.95 -11.67 5.67
C ALA A 38 -6.52 -10.57 4.78
N TYR A 39 -5.72 -9.54 4.51
CA TYR A 39 -6.10 -8.41 3.67
C TYR A 39 -4.93 -7.97 2.80
N SER A 40 -5.25 -7.41 1.65
CA SER A 40 -4.35 -6.76 0.72
C SER A 40 -4.97 -5.45 0.25
N ALA A 41 -4.16 -4.42 0.02
CA ALA A 41 -4.63 -3.19 -0.59
C ALA A 41 -4.52 -3.26 -2.12
N ILE A 42 -5.30 -2.41 -2.82
CA ILE A 42 -5.17 -2.22 -4.27
C ILE A 42 -4.54 -0.85 -4.50
N THR A 43 -3.40 -0.84 -5.18
CA THR A 43 -2.66 0.37 -5.47
C THR A 43 -2.56 0.61 -6.98
N TYR A 44 -2.09 1.80 -7.36
CA TYR A 44 -1.82 2.11 -8.77
C TYR A 44 -0.74 1.18 -9.37
N LYS A 45 0.23 0.73 -8.56
CA LYS A 45 1.27 -0.20 -9.00
C LYS A 45 0.70 -1.55 -9.42
N ASP A 46 -0.31 -2.06 -8.72
CA ASP A 46 -0.96 -3.33 -9.03
C ASP A 46 -1.68 -3.25 -10.38
N ALA A 47 -2.36 -2.12 -10.64
CA ALA A 47 -3.00 -1.87 -11.92
C ALA A 47 -1.97 -1.77 -13.06
N MET A 48 -0.82 -1.14 -12.82
CA MET A 48 0.27 -1.09 -13.80
C MET A 48 0.85 -2.47 -14.09
N ALA A 49 1.08 -3.28 -13.06
CA ALA A 49 1.56 -4.66 -13.18
C ALA A 49 0.60 -5.50 -14.03
N ALA A 50 -0.69 -5.45 -13.71
CA ALA A 50 -1.73 -6.20 -14.43
C ALA A 50 -1.88 -5.77 -15.91
N ARG A 51 -1.51 -4.54 -16.25
CA ARG A 51 -1.57 -3.99 -17.61
C ARG A 51 -0.23 -4.02 -18.35
N GLY A 52 0.84 -4.48 -17.71
CA GLY A 52 2.19 -4.48 -18.30
C GLY A 52 2.72 -3.08 -18.60
N VAL A 53 2.27 -2.07 -17.86
CA VAL A 53 2.70 -0.67 -18.06
C VAL A 53 3.98 -0.44 -17.27
N GLY A 54 5.06 -0.10 -17.99
CA GLY A 54 6.38 0.05 -17.41
C GLY A 54 7.00 -1.30 -16.99
N LYS A 55 8.19 -1.26 -16.41
CA LYS A 55 8.90 -2.45 -15.89
C LYS A 55 8.53 -2.66 -14.40
N ASN A 56 7.22 -2.81 -14.11
CA ASN A 56 6.74 -2.87 -12.73
C ASN A 56 6.46 -4.27 -12.20
N VAL A 57 6.70 -5.29 -13.02
CA VAL A 57 6.59 -6.69 -12.62
C VAL A 57 7.64 -7.49 -13.41
N ARG A 58 8.19 -8.51 -12.78
CA ARG A 58 9.10 -9.45 -13.46
C ARG A 58 8.40 -10.13 -14.64
N THR A 59 9.17 -10.44 -15.69
CA THR A 59 8.66 -11.04 -16.93
C THR A 59 9.30 -12.39 -17.26
N ASP A 60 10.34 -12.77 -16.54
CA ASP A 60 11.07 -14.04 -16.70
C ASP A 60 10.28 -15.26 -16.21
N ARG A 61 9.37 -15.05 -15.29
CA ARG A 61 8.43 -16.04 -14.75
C ARG A 61 7.17 -15.37 -14.21
N PRO A 62 6.05 -16.12 -14.04
CA PRO A 62 4.82 -15.56 -13.49
C PRO A 62 5.04 -14.93 -12.09
N CYS A 63 4.27 -13.89 -11.78
CA CYS A 63 4.34 -13.20 -10.50
C CYS A 63 2.96 -13.11 -9.86
N VAL A 64 2.83 -13.53 -8.61
CA VAL A 64 1.69 -13.15 -7.77
C VAL A 64 1.83 -11.66 -7.48
N THR A 65 0.85 -10.85 -7.87
CA THR A 65 0.88 -9.40 -7.63
C THR A 65 0.32 -9.03 -6.26
N GLY A 66 0.17 -7.73 -5.97
CA GLY A 66 -0.24 -7.22 -4.66
C GLY A 66 0.96 -6.76 -3.85
N VAL A 67 1.13 -5.42 -3.74
CA VAL A 67 2.31 -4.78 -3.11
C VAL A 67 2.16 -4.56 -1.61
N ASP A 68 0.98 -4.80 -1.06
CA ASP A 68 0.66 -4.61 0.35
C ASP A 68 -0.10 -5.81 0.90
N LEU A 69 0.28 -6.28 2.07
CA LEU A 69 -0.47 -7.30 2.81
C LEU A 69 -0.50 -7.00 4.32
N SER A 70 -1.54 -7.48 4.95
CA SER A 70 -1.58 -7.74 6.39
C SER A 70 -2.06 -9.16 6.64
N GLY A 71 -1.55 -9.77 7.68
CA GLY A 71 -1.88 -11.17 7.97
C GLY A 71 -1.29 -11.65 9.28
N THR A 72 -1.32 -12.97 9.42
CA THR A 72 -0.81 -13.65 10.61
C THR A 72 0.34 -14.57 10.22
N VAL A 73 1.44 -14.51 10.96
CA VAL A 73 2.57 -15.41 10.78
C VAL A 73 2.15 -16.84 11.08
N ILE A 74 2.40 -17.75 10.14
CA ILE A 74 2.16 -19.20 10.29
C ILE A 74 3.43 -19.91 10.74
N ARG A 75 4.56 -19.48 10.21
CA ARG A 75 5.88 -20.02 10.54
C ARG A 75 6.94 -18.97 10.23
N SER A 76 7.98 -18.92 11.05
CA SER A 76 9.16 -18.09 10.81
C SER A 76 10.43 -18.87 11.14
N ALA A 77 11.46 -18.70 10.30
CA ALA A 77 12.83 -19.07 10.61
C ALA A 77 13.61 -17.91 11.25
N ASP A 78 13.06 -16.69 11.23
CA ASP A 78 13.65 -15.51 11.88
C ASP A 78 13.11 -15.38 13.31
N PRO A 79 14.00 -15.26 14.33
CA PRO A 79 13.59 -15.23 15.74
C PRO A 79 12.79 -13.98 16.14
N ARG A 80 12.75 -12.94 15.31
CA ARG A 80 11.94 -11.73 15.55
C ARG A 80 10.43 -11.99 15.45
N PHE A 81 10.03 -13.08 14.77
CA PHE A 81 8.63 -13.39 14.50
C PHE A 81 8.29 -14.81 14.93
N LYS A 82 7.10 -14.99 15.48
CA LYS A 82 6.55 -16.28 15.89
C LYS A 82 5.17 -16.51 15.31
N GLU A 83 4.72 -17.76 15.32
CA GLU A 83 3.36 -18.12 14.94
C GLU A 83 2.33 -17.31 15.74
N GLY A 84 1.32 -16.80 15.04
CA GLY A 84 0.26 -15.97 15.60
C GLY A 84 0.53 -14.47 15.59
N ASP A 85 1.77 -14.03 15.31
CA ASP A 85 2.07 -12.60 15.23
C ASP A 85 1.28 -11.94 14.11
N ARG A 86 0.68 -10.78 14.41
CA ARG A 86 -0.04 -9.93 13.46
C ARG A 86 0.95 -8.98 12.80
N VAL A 87 1.01 -9.01 11.48
CA VAL A 87 2.04 -8.32 10.71
C VAL A 87 1.49 -7.64 9.47
N ALA A 88 2.24 -6.66 8.97
CA ALA A 88 2.06 -6.08 7.66
C ALA A 88 3.36 -6.09 6.87
N VAL A 89 3.25 -6.12 5.55
CA VAL A 89 4.33 -5.88 4.60
C VAL A 89 3.83 -4.89 3.58
N THR A 90 4.59 -3.82 3.33
CA THR A 90 4.22 -2.81 2.35
C THR A 90 5.39 -2.52 1.42
N ASN A 91 5.14 -2.51 0.12
CA ASN A 91 6.14 -2.13 -0.87
C ASN A 91 7.32 -3.12 -1.00
N TYR A 92 8.57 -2.65 -0.94
CA TYR A 92 9.77 -3.40 -1.32
C TYR A 92 9.62 -3.99 -2.73
N GLN A 93 9.88 -5.29 -2.90
CA GLN A 93 9.69 -6.01 -4.16
C GLN A 93 8.42 -6.87 -4.18
N LEU A 94 7.60 -6.79 -3.12
CA LEU A 94 6.37 -7.56 -2.97
C LEU A 94 5.41 -7.29 -4.14
N GLY A 95 4.92 -8.32 -4.79
CA GLY A 95 3.98 -8.22 -5.91
C GLY A 95 4.56 -7.64 -7.20
N THR A 96 5.89 -7.49 -7.27
CA THR A 96 6.60 -6.96 -8.43
C THR A 96 7.74 -7.88 -8.90
N TYR A 97 8.82 -7.96 -8.16
CA TYR A 97 9.96 -8.86 -8.43
C TYR A 97 10.01 -10.05 -7.46
N HIS A 98 9.14 -10.04 -6.47
CA HIS A 98 8.86 -11.11 -5.52
C HIS A 98 7.36 -11.36 -5.47
N ASP A 99 6.94 -12.62 -5.29
CA ASP A 99 5.52 -12.97 -5.20
C ASP A 99 4.83 -12.23 -4.06
N GLY A 100 3.64 -11.71 -4.33
CA GLY A 100 2.97 -10.70 -3.54
C GLY A 100 1.73 -11.19 -2.79
N ALA A 101 0.86 -10.22 -2.53
CA ALA A 101 -0.22 -10.31 -1.57
C ALA A 101 -1.55 -10.84 -2.13
N TYR A 102 -1.69 -10.97 -3.45
CA TYR A 102 -2.94 -11.46 -4.04
C TYR A 102 -2.98 -13.00 -4.07
N ALA A 103 -2.71 -13.59 -2.91
CA ALA A 103 -2.77 -15.01 -2.62
C ALA A 103 -3.15 -15.24 -1.16
N ASP A 104 -3.59 -16.45 -0.80
CA ASP A 104 -3.91 -16.78 0.60
C ASP A 104 -2.66 -16.83 1.48
N TYR A 105 -1.48 -17.07 0.88
CA TYR A 105 -0.19 -17.12 1.57
C TYR A 105 0.88 -16.35 0.83
N ALA A 106 1.81 -15.76 1.59
CA ALA A 106 3.03 -15.15 1.10
C ALA A 106 4.23 -15.60 1.94
N ARG A 107 5.39 -15.83 1.29
CA ARG A 107 6.68 -16.00 1.96
C ARG A 107 7.51 -14.77 1.68
N VAL A 108 8.08 -14.16 2.71
CA VAL A 108 8.77 -12.88 2.56
C VAL A 108 10.07 -12.83 3.37
N PRO A 109 11.05 -12.00 2.95
CA PRO A 109 12.18 -11.63 3.77
C PRO A 109 11.73 -11.00 5.10
N ALA A 110 12.39 -11.35 6.19
CA ALA A 110 12.00 -10.91 7.52
C ALA A 110 12.17 -9.39 7.73
N GLU A 111 13.08 -8.76 7.01
CA GLU A 111 13.31 -7.31 7.02
C GLU A 111 12.19 -6.49 6.39
N TRP A 112 11.27 -7.13 5.65
CA TRP A 112 10.08 -6.46 5.10
C TRP A 112 8.90 -6.48 6.06
N VAL A 113 8.96 -7.34 7.08
CA VAL A 113 7.83 -7.61 7.97
C VAL A 113 7.81 -6.60 9.12
N VAL A 114 6.65 -5.96 9.31
CA VAL A 114 6.41 -5.00 10.38
C VAL A 114 5.37 -5.58 11.34
N PRO A 115 5.70 -5.76 12.62
CA PRO A 115 4.72 -6.15 13.63
C PRO A 115 3.64 -5.07 13.77
N LEU A 116 2.37 -5.48 13.85
CA LEU A 116 1.28 -4.54 14.08
C LEU A 116 1.05 -4.35 15.59
N PRO A 117 0.84 -3.09 16.03
CA PRO A 117 0.42 -2.83 17.40
C PRO A 117 -1.00 -3.38 17.66
N ASP A 118 -1.31 -3.68 18.90
CA ASP A 118 -2.63 -4.22 19.28
C ASP A 118 -3.79 -3.27 18.95
N THR A 119 -3.50 -1.98 18.87
CA THR A 119 -4.48 -0.93 18.55
C THR A 119 -4.84 -0.84 17.07
N LEU A 120 -4.14 -1.55 16.18
CA LEU A 120 -4.37 -1.51 14.74
C LEU A 120 -4.82 -2.90 14.26
N SER A 121 -6.01 -3.00 13.68
CA SER A 121 -6.50 -4.23 13.07
C SER A 121 -5.78 -4.54 11.75
N LEU A 122 -5.83 -5.80 11.31
CA LEU A 122 -5.30 -6.19 9.99
C LEU A 122 -5.96 -5.42 8.85
N PHE A 123 -7.27 -5.14 8.96
CA PHE A 123 -8.00 -4.36 7.97
C PHE A 123 -7.50 -2.90 7.92
N GLU A 124 -7.41 -2.23 9.08
CA GLU A 124 -6.94 -0.84 9.16
C GLU A 124 -5.50 -0.68 8.68
N ALA A 125 -4.65 -1.70 8.92
CA ALA A 125 -3.29 -1.72 8.38
C ALA A 125 -3.29 -1.63 6.84
N MET A 126 -4.27 -2.25 6.16
CA MET A 126 -4.39 -2.18 4.69
C MET A 126 -5.15 -0.94 4.21
N VAL A 127 -5.99 -0.33 5.03
CA VAL A 127 -6.50 1.02 4.76
C VAL A 127 -5.36 2.03 4.67
N LEU A 128 -4.35 1.89 5.51
CA LEU A 128 -3.12 2.69 5.44
C LEU A 128 -2.22 2.25 4.27
N GLY A 129 -1.76 1.02 4.28
CA GLY A 129 -0.89 0.43 3.26
C GLY A 129 0.27 1.32 2.83
N THR A 130 0.74 1.14 1.62
CA THR A 130 1.79 1.97 1.00
C THR A 130 1.40 3.45 0.92
N SER A 131 0.12 3.77 0.71
CA SER A 131 -0.35 5.15 0.61
C SER A 131 -0.23 5.89 1.95
N GLY A 132 -0.61 5.24 3.05
CA GLY A 132 -0.48 5.79 4.40
C GLY A 132 0.98 5.94 4.82
N LEU A 133 1.81 4.95 4.54
CA LEU A 133 3.26 5.05 4.77
C LEU A 133 3.88 6.23 4.01
N THR A 134 3.51 6.42 2.74
CA THR A 134 4.01 7.53 1.92
C THR A 134 3.57 8.88 2.50
N ALA A 135 2.32 9.02 2.90
CA ALA A 135 1.80 10.24 3.53
C ALA A 135 2.53 10.53 4.86
N ALA A 136 2.68 9.51 5.71
CA ALA A 136 3.34 9.64 7.00
C ALA A 136 4.82 10.05 6.86
N LEU A 137 5.56 9.45 5.93
CA LEU A 137 6.95 9.82 5.65
C LEU A 137 7.08 11.27 5.15
N ALA A 138 6.15 11.73 4.30
CA ALA A 138 6.16 13.11 3.83
C ALA A 138 5.88 14.09 4.99
N ILE A 139 4.92 13.77 5.87
CA ILE A 139 4.59 14.58 7.05
C ILE A 139 5.76 14.61 8.05
N ASP A 140 6.39 13.46 8.31
CA ASP A 140 7.58 13.36 9.15
C ASP A 140 8.70 14.29 8.64
N ARG A 141 8.94 14.32 7.34
CA ARG A 141 9.91 15.23 6.71
C ARG A 141 9.55 16.69 6.88
N LEU A 142 8.27 17.06 6.77
CA LEU A 142 7.83 18.42 7.04
C LEU A 142 8.08 18.82 8.50
N GLN A 143 7.76 17.93 9.44
CA GLN A 143 7.99 18.17 10.88
C GLN A 143 9.48 18.28 11.21
N GLN A 144 10.34 17.43 10.64
CA GLN A 144 11.80 17.51 10.78
C GLN A 144 12.36 18.82 10.20
N ALA A 145 11.76 19.33 9.12
CA ALA A 145 12.09 20.63 8.55
C ALA A 145 11.55 21.83 9.35
N GLY A 146 10.91 21.58 10.49
CA GLY A 146 10.40 22.61 11.39
C GLY A 146 9.05 23.19 10.97
N VAL A 147 8.33 22.60 10.01
CA VAL A 147 6.98 23.06 9.63
C VAL A 147 6.02 22.83 10.79
N ARG A 148 5.25 23.89 11.16
CA ARG A 148 4.30 23.91 12.26
C ARG A 148 2.96 24.49 11.78
N PRO A 149 1.85 24.21 12.46
CA PRO A 149 0.53 24.75 12.09
C PRO A 149 0.49 26.28 11.96
N GLU A 150 1.22 27.00 12.80
CA GLU A 150 1.30 28.47 12.78
C GLU A 150 2.03 29.04 11.56
N HIS A 151 2.72 28.24 10.77
CA HIS A 151 3.41 28.69 9.56
C HIS A 151 2.48 28.84 8.35
N GLY A 152 1.20 28.55 8.52
CA GLY A 152 0.18 28.67 7.48
C GLY A 152 -0.27 27.34 6.88
N PRO A 153 -1.17 27.41 5.88
CA PRO A 153 -1.81 26.21 5.33
C PRO A 153 -0.86 25.36 4.51
N ILE A 154 -1.09 24.03 4.53
CA ILE A 154 -0.40 23.07 3.68
C ILE A 154 -1.30 22.71 2.50
N ALA A 155 -0.80 22.86 1.27
CA ALA A 155 -1.51 22.50 0.06
C ALA A 155 -1.20 21.05 -0.36
N ILE A 156 -2.24 20.26 -0.59
CA ILE A 156 -2.15 18.85 -1.01
C ILE A 156 -2.72 18.71 -2.42
N SER A 157 -1.86 18.45 -3.40
CA SER A 157 -2.27 18.12 -4.76
C SER A 157 -2.64 16.62 -4.87
N GLY A 158 -3.50 16.28 -5.85
CA GLY A 158 -4.02 14.92 -5.96
C GLY A 158 -4.82 14.50 -4.72
N ALA A 159 -5.48 15.47 -4.09
CA ALA A 159 -6.13 15.39 -2.78
C ALA A 159 -7.07 14.19 -2.59
N SER A 160 -7.78 13.78 -3.65
CA SER A 160 -8.73 12.66 -3.61
C SER A 160 -8.09 11.30 -3.94
N GLY A 161 -6.78 11.23 -4.12
CA GLY A 161 -6.04 9.97 -4.29
C GLY A 161 -5.68 9.33 -2.94
N GLY A 162 -5.21 8.08 -2.95
CA GLY A 162 -4.87 7.34 -1.73
C GLY A 162 -3.89 8.08 -0.82
N VAL A 163 -2.77 8.58 -1.35
CA VAL A 163 -1.79 9.35 -0.56
C VAL A 163 -2.36 10.70 -0.13
N GLY A 164 -3.02 11.43 -1.06
CA GLY A 164 -3.53 12.76 -0.78
C GLY A 164 -4.59 12.77 0.31
N SER A 165 -5.55 11.86 0.27
CA SER A 165 -6.62 11.77 1.26
C SER A 165 -6.10 11.42 2.65
N LEU A 166 -5.17 10.47 2.74
CA LEU A 166 -4.54 10.12 4.01
C LEU A 166 -3.66 11.24 4.55
N ALA A 167 -2.93 11.95 3.68
CA ALA A 167 -2.15 13.13 4.09
C ALA A 167 -3.04 14.25 4.65
N ILE A 168 -4.18 14.54 4.01
CA ILE A 168 -5.15 15.51 4.51
C ILE A 168 -5.62 15.13 5.90
N ASN A 169 -6.06 13.89 6.09
CA ASN A 169 -6.58 13.40 7.37
C ASN A 169 -5.51 13.47 8.48
N MET A 170 -4.29 13.03 8.20
CA MET A 170 -3.18 13.07 9.15
C MET A 170 -2.79 14.52 9.52
N LEU A 171 -2.63 15.40 8.53
CA LEU A 171 -2.27 16.82 8.76
C LEU A 171 -3.35 17.56 9.54
N ALA A 172 -4.63 17.36 9.20
CA ALA A 172 -5.74 17.97 9.93
C ALA A 172 -5.76 17.51 11.40
N LYS A 173 -5.52 16.23 11.69
CA LYS A 173 -5.39 15.72 13.06
C LYS A 173 -4.18 16.27 13.81
N LEU A 174 -3.12 16.65 13.10
CA LEU A 174 -1.94 17.32 13.65
C LEU A 174 -2.16 18.84 13.84
N GLY A 175 -3.35 19.36 13.53
CA GLY A 175 -3.72 20.76 13.73
C GLY A 175 -3.34 21.69 12.58
N HIS A 176 -2.87 21.17 11.45
CA HIS A 176 -2.59 22.00 10.27
C HIS A 176 -3.87 22.41 9.55
N GLU A 177 -3.89 23.63 9.04
CA GLU A 177 -4.85 24.02 8.01
C GLU A 177 -4.47 23.36 6.68
N VAL A 178 -5.42 22.63 6.04
CA VAL A 178 -5.12 21.90 4.82
C VAL A 178 -5.95 22.38 3.65
N VAL A 179 -5.27 22.78 2.58
CA VAL A 179 -5.87 23.17 1.30
C VAL A 179 -5.80 22.00 0.33
N ALA A 180 -6.94 21.41 -0.01
CA ALA A 180 -7.03 20.32 -0.97
C ALA A 180 -7.09 20.84 -2.40
N ILE A 181 -6.21 20.35 -3.29
CA ILE A 181 -6.24 20.67 -4.72
C ILE A 181 -6.77 19.47 -5.46
N SER A 182 -7.95 19.60 -6.05
CA SER A 182 -8.62 18.50 -6.75
C SER A 182 -9.28 18.97 -8.05
N GLY A 183 -9.17 18.16 -9.10
CA GLY A 183 -9.94 18.31 -10.34
C GLY A 183 -11.28 17.57 -10.32
N LYS A 184 -11.74 17.12 -9.14
CA LYS A 184 -12.97 16.31 -8.97
C LYS A 184 -13.93 17.02 -8.01
N PRO A 185 -14.72 17.99 -8.50
CA PRO A 185 -15.62 18.79 -7.66
C PRO A 185 -16.66 17.91 -6.90
N GLU A 186 -17.06 16.78 -7.46
CA GLU A 186 -17.98 15.84 -6.84
C GLU A 186 -17.44 15.21 -5.54
N GLN A 187 -16.13 15.26 -5.32
CA GLN A 187 -15.48 14.75 -4.10
C GLN A 187 -15.27 15.80 -3.02
N SER A 188 -15.75 17.03 -3.22
CA SER A 188 -15.55 18.12 -2.27
C SER A 188 -16.13 17.83 -0.88
N GLY A 189 -17.28 17.15 -0.80
CA GLY A 189 -17.86 16.71 0.47
C GLY A 189 -16.94 15.79 1.25
N TYR A 190 -16.45 14.76 0.61
CA TYR A 190 -15.49 13.81 1.18
C TYR A 190 -14.19 14.51 1.64
N LEU A 191 -13.62 15.39 0.82
CA LEU A 191 -12.39 16.09 1.18
C LEU A 191 -12.56 16.98 2.42
N ARG A 192 -13.73 17.59 2.61
CA ARG A 192 -14.05 18.34 3.83
C ARG A 192 -14.19 17.43 5.05
N GLU A 193 -14.88 16.31 4.88
CA GLU A 193 -15.09 15.32 5.94
C GLU A 193 -13.76 14.78 6.49
N ILE A 194 -12.77 14.53 5.63
CA ILE A 194 -11.45 14.06 6.05
C ILE A 194 -10.52 15.17 6.56
N GLY A 195 -10.95 16.45 6.55
CA GLY A 195 -10.27 17.55 7.23
C GLY A 195 -9.71 18.66 6.34
N ALA A 196 -10.06 18.71 5.04
CA ALA A 196 -9.68 19.86 4.22
C ALA A 196 -10.48 21.12 4.63
N SER A 197 -9.78 22.19 5.01
CA SER A 197 -10.38 23.50 5.33
C SER A 197 -10.81 24.26 4.08
N LYS A 198 -10.06 24.11 2.99
CA LYS A 198 -10.31 24.73 1.69
C LYS A 198 -10.09 23.76 0.55
N ILE A 199 -10.88 23.92 -0.52
CA ILE A 199 -10.73 23.12 -1.73
C ILE A 199 -10.55 24.08 -2.90
N LEU A 200 -9.52 23.85 -3.70
CA LEU A 200 -9.22 24.59 -4.91
C LEU A 200 -9.27 23.66 -6.11
N SER A 201 -9.71 24.19 -7.25
CA SER A 201 -9.47 23.54 -8.54
C SER A 201 -7.98 23.65 -8.91
N ARG A 202 -7.53 22.86 -9.88
CA ARG A 202 -6.17 22.98 -10.41
C ARG A 202 -5.93 24.37 -11.03
N ASP A 203 -6.95 24.90 -11.72
CA ASP A 203 -6.85 26.18 -12.41
C ASP A 203 -6.79 27.36 -11.43
N ASP A 204 -7.53 27.27 -10.32
CA ASP A 204 -7.49 28.30 -9.27
C ASP A 204 -6.17 28.30 -8.48
N PHE A 205 -5.53 27.14 -8.37
CA PHE A 205 -4.24 27.03 -7.70
C PHE A 205 -3.07 27.56 -8.55
N MET A 206 -3.19 27.50 -9.89
CA MET A 206 -2.14 27.93 -10.82
C MET A 206 -2.21 29.44 -11.17
N ARG A 207 -3.22 30.17 -10.68
CA ARG A 207 -3.38 31.63 -10.82
C ARG A 207 -2.76 32.38 -9.66
#